data_4ac3b440c7da4b40138b4387d9ebbd39
#
_entry.id   4ac3b440c7da4b40138b4387d9ebbd39
#
_cell.length_a   1.000
_cell.length_b   1.000
_cell.length_c   1.000
_cell.angle_alpha   90.00
_cell.angle_beta   90.00
_cell.angle_gamma   90.00
#
_symmetry.space_group_name_H-M   'P 1'
#
loop_
_entity.id
_entity.type
_entity.pdbx_description
1 polymer ?
#
loop_
_entity_poly.entity_id
_entity_poly.type
_entity_poly.pdbx_seq_one_letter_code
_entity_poly.pdbx_strand_id
1 'polypeptide(L)'
;MSNAMILEDASRFWIPTPMVSRLRDRIEQCLQCGDTGCVIVGEARLGKTLAIRRILSELSNRSGERIHAFYTHYGQRDTETVRAVFAKIARALGAEVGRQTADKLLEWITLHLADAAQANSTRQVALLIDEAQLLSAKQLNAFAEIYNELVDMKINCSIFFVA
;
A
#
# COMPACT_ATOMS: atom_id res chain seq x y z
N MET A 1 13.36 -37.80 -22.71
CA MET A 1 13.07 -36.40 -23.09
C MET A 1 12.85 -35.64 -21.80
N SER A 2 13.90 -34.88 -21.39
CA SER A 2 13.91 -34.14 -20.13
C SER A 2 13.04 -32.89 -20.29
N ASN A 3 11.88 -32.84 -19.65
CA ASN A 3 11.12 -31.61 -19.48
C ASN A 3 11.83 -30.76 -18.41
N ALA A 4 12.90 -30.10 -18.82
CA ALA A 4 13.41 -28.96 -18.07
C ALA A 4 12.38 -27.84 -18.25
N MET A 5 11.41 -27.78 -17.35
CA MET A 5 10.52 -26.65 -17.21
C MET A 5 11.39 -25.47 -16.77
N ILE A 6 11.85 -24.70 -17.74
CA ILE A 6 12.63 -23.49 -17.52
C ILE A 6 11.69 -22.54 -16.77
N LEU A 7 12.04 -22.17 -15.57
CA LEU A 7 11.40 -21.10 -14.82
C LEU A 7 11.74 -19.78 -15.53
N GLU A 8 11.04 -19.51 -16.63
CA GLU A 8 11.25 -18.29 -17.44
C GLU A 8 10.90 -17.02 -16.67
N ASP A 9 10.09 -17.15 -15.61
CA ASP A 9 9.71 -16.03 -14.79
C ASP A 9 9.48 -16.49 -13.33
N ALA A 10 10.48 -16.30 -12.49
CA ALA A 10 10.41 -16.63 -11.07
C ALA A 10 9.28 -15.88 -10.33
N SER A 11 8.80 -14.76 -10.88
CA SER A 11 7.69 -13.98 -10.31
C SER A 11 6.33 -14.69 -10.44
N ARG A 12 6.21 -15.63 -11.37
CA ARG A 12 5.01 -16.46 -11.58
C ARG A 12 4.93 -17.66 -10.66
N PHE A 13 6.06 -18.02 -10.05
CA PHE A 13 6.09 -19.16 -9.14
C PHE A 13 5.63 -18.73 -7.75
N TRP A 14 4.43 -19.15 -7.38
CA TRP A 14 3.82 -18.83 -6.11
C TRP A 14 3.52 -20.09 -5.32
N ILE A 15 4.07 -20.18 -4.11
CA ILE A 15 3.73 -21.25 -3.16
C ILE A 15 2.92 -20.63 -2.03
N PRO A 16 1.64 -20.97 -1.89
CA PRO A 16 0.82 -20.53 -0.76
C PRO A 16 1.32 -21.22 0.51
N THR A 17 2.09 -20.49 1.31
CA THR A 17 2.47 -20.98 2.64
C THR A 17 1.41 -20.62 3.68
N PRO A 18 1.32 -21.38 4.81
CA PRO A 18 0.37 -21.05 5.88
C PRO A 18 0.53 -19.63 6.43
N MET A 19 1.74 -19.07 6.38
CA MET A 19 2.03 -17.69 6.76
C MET A 19 1.36 -16.70 5.80
N VAL A 20 1.46 -16.94 4.52
CA VAL A 20 0.84 -16.09 3.50
C VAL A 20 -0.68 -16.11 3.58
N SER A 21 -1.26 -17.29 3.83
CA SER A 21 -2.71 -17.40 4.03
C SER A 21 -3.17 -16.59 5.23
N ARG A 22 -2.49 -16.70 6.38
CA ARG A 22 -2.80 -15.90 7.58
C ARG A 22 -2.66 -14.39 7.33
N LEU A 23 -1.64 -13.99 6.58
CA LEU A 23 -1.43 -12.59 6.22
C LEU A 23 -2.57 -12.07 5.34
N ARG A 24 -2.98 -12.84 4.34
CA ARG A 24 -4.16 -12.53 3.50
C ARG A 24 -5.40 -12.37 4.36
N ASP A 25 -5.73 -13.39 5.16
CA ASP A 25 -6.92 -13.38 6.03
C ASP A 25 -6.95 -12.14 6.94
N ARG A 26 -5.78 -11.74 7.47
CA ARG A 26 -5.68 -10.57 8.33
C ARG A 26 -5.90 -9.26 7.57
N ILE A 27 -5.31 -9.11 6.39
CA ILE A 27 -5.52 -7.93 5.53
C ILE A 27 -6.99 -7.84 5.11
N GLU A 28 -7.57 -8.95 4.65
CA GLU A 28 -8.98 -8.99 4.27
C GLU A 28 -9.90 -8.68 5.45
N GLN A 29 -9.60 -9.18 6.64
CA GLN A 29 -10.35 -8.86 7.85
C GLN A 29 -10.31 -7.36 8.16
N CYS A 30 -9.14 -6.72 8.12
CA CYS A 30 -9.02 -5.27 8.31
C CYS A 30 -9.88 -4.51 7.31
N LEU A 31 -9.82 -4.88 6.03
CA LEU A 31 -10.60 -4.22 4.98
C LEU A 31 -12.12 -4.43 5.17
N GLN A 32 -12.54 -5.63 5.57
CA GLN A 32 -13.94 -5.96 5.79
C GLN A 32 -14.51 -5.29 7.04
N CYS A 33 -13.69 -5.10 8.08
CA CYS A 33 -14.10 -4.41 9.30
C CYS A 33 -14.08 -2.88 9.14
N GLY A 34 -13.45 -2.35 8.08
CA GLY A 34 -13.23 -0.92 7.91
C GLY A 34 -12.16 -0.37 8.86
N ASP A 35 -11.22 -1.24 9.26
CA ASP A 35 -10.10 -0.82 10.10
C ASP A 35 -9.18 0.14 9.34
N THR A 36 -8.54 1.06 10.06
CA THR A 36 -7.60 2.04 9.50
C THR A 36 -6.33 1.40 8.91
N GLY A 37 -6.08 0.13 9.20
CA GLY A 37 -4.96 -0.65 8.72
C GLY A 37 -4.28 -1.46 9.82
N CYS A 38 -3.08 -1.95 9.53
CA CYS A 38 -2.27 -2.64 10.54
C CYS A 38 -0.77 -2.53 10.24
N VAL A 39 0.04 -2.90 11.23
CA VAL A 39 1.49 -3.05 11.07
C VAL A 39 1.80 -4.53 10.91
N ILE A 40 2.52 -4.86 9.84
CA ILE A 40 2.96 -6.21 9.50
C ILE A 40 4.44 -6.32 9.78
N VAL A 41 4.80 -7.04 10.83
CA VAL A 41 6.19 -7.21 11.25
C VAL A 41 6.64 -8.65 10.98
N GLY A 42 7.86 -8.81 10.52
CA GLY A 42 8.45 -10.13 10.29
C GLY A 42 9.93 -10.05 9.94
N GLU A 43 10.64 -11.16 10.06
CA GLU A 43 12.04 -11.24 9.73
C GLU A 43 12.34 -10.84 8.28
N ALA A 44 13.51 -10.27 8.06
CA ALA A 44 13.96 -9.92 6.71
C ALA A 44 14.07 -11.17 5.81
N ARG A 45 13.88 -10.96 4.50
CA ARG A 45 14.02 -12.00 3.46
C ARG A 45 13.02 -13.15 3.50
N LEU A 46 11.96 -13.09 4.28
CA LEU A 46 10.87 -14.08 4.27
C LEU A 46 9.89 -13.92 3.08
N GLY A 47 10.20 -13.07 2.12
CA GLY A 47 9.32 -12.86 0.97
C GLY A 47 8.07 -12.01 1.26
N LYS A 48 8.05 -11.25 2.37
CA LYS A 48 6.92 -10.38 2.76
C LYS A 48 6.44 -9.52 1.60
N THR A 49 7.33 -8.74 1.01
CA THR A 49 7.02 -7.83 -0.10
C THR A 49 6.34 -8.52 -1.26
N LEU A 50 6.85 -9.70 -1.67
CA LEU A 50 6.25 -10.47 -2.78
C LEU A 50 4.87 -10.98 -2.42
N ALA A 51 4.72 -11.54 -1.22
CA ALA A 51 3.44 -12.03 -0.70
C ALA A 51 2.39 -10.92 -0.67
N ILE A 52 2.75 -9.76 -0.13
CA ILE A 52 1.85 -8.63 0.01
C ILE A 52 1.45 -8.05 -1.34
N ARG A 53 2.38 -7.88 -2.28
CA ARG A 53 2.06 -7.43 -3.65
C ARG A 53 1.07 -8.36 -4.33
N ARG A 54 1.23 -9.66 -4.14
CA ARG A 54 0.29 -10.66 -4.68
C ARG A 54 -1.08 -10.53 -4.04
N ILE A 55 -1.14 -10.44 -2.71
CA ILE A 55 -2.40 -10.26 -1.97
C ILE A 55 -3.10 -8.98 -2.45
N LEU A 56 -2.38 -7.85 -2.54
CA LEU A 56 -2.94 -6.57 -2.97
C LEU A 56 -3.55 -6.61 -4.37
N SER A 57 -2.99 -7.40 -5.28
CA SER A 57 -3.52 -7.53 -6.64
C SER A 57 -4.87 -8.26 -6.71
N GLU A 58 -5.27 -8.93 -5.64
CA GLU A 58 -6.46 -9.77 -5.54
C GLU A 58 -7.47 -9.27 -4.50
N LEU A 59 -7.21 -8.12 -3.83
CA LEU A 59 -8.08 -7.62 -2.77
C LEU A 59 -9.46 -7.22 -3.27
N SER A 60 -10.45 -7.62 -2.51
CA SER A 60 -11.85 -7.24 -2.72
C SER A 60 -12.50 -6.79 -1.41
N ASN A 61 -13.56 -6.01 -1.52
CA ASN A 61 -14.40 -5.60 -0.40
C ASN A 61 -15.40 -6.71 -0.01
N ARG A 62 -16.27 -6.45 0.98
CA ARG A 62 -17.32 -7.38 1.41
C ARG A 62 -18.29 -7.78 0.30
N SER A 63 -18.47 -6.92 -0.69
CA SER A 63 -19.36 -7.18 -1.83
C SER A 63 -18.66 -7.90 -2.97
N GLY A 64 -17.39 -8.26 -2.82
CA GLY A 64 -16.58 -8.91 -3.86
C GLY A 64 -16.05 -7.95 -4.94
N GLU A 65 -16.24 -6.63 -4.76
CA GLU A 65 -15.70 -5.63 -5.67
C GLU A 65 -14.22 -5.39 -5.40
N ARG A 66 -13.45 -5.17 -6.45
CA ARG A 66 -12.00 -4.95 -6.33
C ARG A 66 -11.69 -3.66 -5.60
N ILE A 67 -10.78 -3.74 -4.63
CA ILE A 67 -10.20 -2.58 -3.95
C ILE A 67 -8.92 -2.17 -4.66
N HIS A 68 -8.78 -0.88 -4.98
CA HIS A 68 -7.54 -0.34 -5.49
C HIS A 68 -6.53 -0.25 -4.36
N ALA A 69 -5.41 -0.95 -4.53
CA ALA A 69 -4.32 -0.97 -3.58
C ALA A 69 -3.06 -0.39 -4.20
N PHE A 70 -2.47 0.57 -3.52
CA PHE A 70 -1.27 1.27 -3.97
C PHE A 70 -0.07 0.89 -3.10
N TYR A 71 1.04 0.64 -3.74
CA TYR A 71 2.27 0.20 -3.09
C TYR A 71 3.36 1.26 -3.20
N THR A 72 4.00 1.55 -2.10
CA THR A 72 5.25 2.32 -2.06
C THR A 72 6.24 1.68 -1.11
N HIS A 73 7.54 1.87 -1.35
CA HIS A 73 8.60 1.37 -0.47
C HIS A 73 9.50 2.52 -0.06
N TYR A 74 10.04 2.47 1.14
CA TYR A 74 10.99 3.46 1.63
C TYR A 74 12.39 2.85 1.72
N GLY A 75 13.41 3.67 1.42
CA GLY A 75 14.81 3.35 1.62
C GLY A 75 15.41 4.40 2.55
N GLN A 76 16.51 4.06 3.20
CA GLN A 76 17.26 5.01 4.01
C GLN A 76 17.72 6.18 3.14
N ARG A 77 17.42 7.40 3.58
CA ARG A 77 17.74 8.63 2.86
C ARG A 77 18.10 9.73 3.84
N ASP A 78 18.92 10.67 3.38
CA ASP A 78 19.35 11.84 4.18
C ASP A 78 18.23 12.88 4.37
N THR A 79 17.18 12.85 3.54
CA THR A 79 16.10 13.84 3.58
C THR A 79 14.86 13.27 4.23
N GLU A 80 14.59 13.64 5.48
CA GLU A 80 13.46 13.19 6.29
C GLU A 80 12.31 14.22 6.32
N THR A 81 11.92 14.74 5.16
CA THR A 81 10.83 15.73 5.09
C THR A 81 9.50 15.08 4.73
N VAL A 82 8.39 15.61 5.25
CA VAL A 82 7.03 15.24 4.87
C VAL A 82 6.82 15.38 3.36
N ARG A 83 7.35 16.45 2.75
CA ARG A 83 7.31 16.63 1.30
C ARG A 83 7.95 15.47 0.54
N ALA A 84 9.06 14.91 1.04
CA ALA A 84 9.72 13.77 0.39
C ALA A 84 8.83 12.50 0.42
N VAL A 85 8.06 12.31 1.50
CA VAL A 85 7.06 11.24 1.61
C VAL A 85 5.97 11.42 0.57
N PHE A 86 5.34 12.61 0.53
CA PHE A 86 4.29 12.89 -0.46
C PHE A 86 4.79 12.78 -1.89
N ALA A 87 5.99 13.29 -2.18
CA ALA A 87 6.60 13.17 -3.50
C ALA A 87 6.79 11.70 -3.94
N LYS A 88 7.12 10.82 -2.99
CA LYS A 88 7.30 9.40 -3.27
C LYS A 88 5.97 8.70 -3.49
N ILE A 89 4.98 8.99 -2.67
CA ILE A 89 3.61 8.46 -2.85
C ILE A 89 3.05 8.93 -4.18
N ALA A 90 3.12 10.23 -4.48
CA ALA A 90 2.61 10.78 -5.74
C ALA A 90 3.24 10.10 -6.96
N ARG A 91 4.57 9.86 -6.96
CA ARG A 91 5.22 9.09 -8.04
C ARG A 91 4.73 7.65 -8.12
N ALA A 92 4.51 6.99 -6.99
CA ALA A 92 3.98 5.62 -6.97
C ALA A 92 2.54 5.56 -7.53
N LEU A 93 1.79 6.66 -7.42
CA LEU A 93 0.46 6.84 -8.01
C LEU A 93 0.50 7.32 -9.48
N GLY A 94 1.68 7.55 -10.04
CA GLY A 94 1.85 7.94 -11.46
C GLY A 94 2.02 9.43 -11.71
N ALA A 95 2.17 10.26 -10.66
CA ALA A 95 2.40 11.69 -10.85
C ALA A 95 3.82 12.02 -11.31
N GLU A 96 3.93 13.02 -12.18
CA GLU A 96 5.20 13.71 -12.43
C GLU A 96 5.44 14.74 -11.31
N VAL A 97 6.44 14.47 -10.47
CA VAL A 97 6.75 15.32 -9.32
C VAL A 97 7.90 16.25 -9.66
N GLY A 98 7.61 17.55 -9.75
CA GLY A 98 8.58 18.62 -9.94
C GLY A 98 8.86 19.43 -8.65
N ARG A 99 8.64 20.74 -8.71
CA ARG A 99 8.86 21.67 -7.61
C ARG A 99 7.61 21.97 -6.77
N GLN A 100 6.60 21.11 -6.81
CA GLN A 100 5.37 21.28 -6.04
C GLN A 100 5.66 21.34 -4.53
N THR A 101 4.85 22.11 -3.81
CA THR A 101 4.85 22.16 -2.34
C THR A 101 4.30 20.87 -1.74
N ALA A 102 4.48 20.67 -0.44
CA ALA A 102 3.90 19.51 0.26
C ALA A 102 2.37 19.51 0.14
N ASP A 103 1.74 20.67 0.34
CA ASP A 103 0.28 20.82 0.29
C ASP A 103 -0.30 20.44 -1.09
N LYS A 104 0.33 20.91 -2.18
CA LYS A 104 -0.08 20.54 -3.54
C LYS A 104 0.08 19.03 -3.83
N LEU A 105 1.10 18.41 -3.27
CA LEU A 105 1.28 16.97 -3.41
C LEU A 105 0.24 16.21 -2.59
N LEU A 106 -0.07 16.66 -1.38
CA LEU A 106 -1.11 16.08 -0.55
C LEU A 106 -2.49 16.16 -1.24
N GLU A 107 -2.86 17.35 -1.72
CA GLU A 107 -4.09 17.56 -2.48
C GLU A 107 -4.18 16.62 -3.69
N TRP A 108 -3.12 16.52 -4.48
CA TRP A 108 -3.09 15.64 -5.64
C TRP A 108 -3.25 14.15 -5.24
N ILE A 109 -2.55 13.70 -4.18
CA ILE A 109 -2.63 12.32 -3.67
C ILE A 109 -4.06 12.01 -3.23
N THR A 110 -4.65 12.86 -2.41
CA THR A 110 -5.98 12.61 -1.85
C THR A 110 -7.07 12.61 -2.91
N LEU A 111 -7.01 13.50 -3.90
CA LEU A 111 -7.92 13.49 -5.04
C LEU A 111 -7.77 12.21 -5.88
N HIS A 112 -6.54 11.78 -6.17
CA HIS A 112 -6.29 10.56 -6.94
C HIS A 112 -6.78 9.30 -6.20
N LEU A 113 -6.56 9.22 -4.90
CA LEU A 113 -7.07 8.12 -4.08
C LEU A 113 -8.60 8.13 -3.97
N ALA A 114 -9.20 9.32 -3.89
CA ALA A 114 -10.65 9.47 -3.87
C ALA A 114 -11.29 9.01 -5.20
N ASP A 115 -10.68 9.34 -6.32
CA ASP A 115 -11.13 8.86 -7.64
C ASP A 115 -11.03 7.34 -7.74
N ALA A 116 -9.91 6.75 -7.29
CA ALA A 116 -9.75 5.31 -7.26
C ALA A 116 -10.78 4.60 -6.35
N ALA A 117 -11.16 5.25 -5.24
CA ALA A 117 -12.17 4.73 -4.32
C ALA A 117 -13.58 4.68 -4.93
N GLN A 118 -13.88 5.54 -5.92
CA GLN A 118 -15.20 5.54 -6.57
C GLN A 118 -15.45 4.28 -7.41
N ALA A 119 -14.42 3.50 -7.68
CA ALA A 119 -14.54 2.25 -8.43
C ALA A 119 -15.25 1.12 -7.66
N ASN A 120 -15.49 1.29 -6.36
CA ASN A 120 -16.23 0.32 -5.56
C ASN A 120 -17.26 1.00 -4.64
N SER A 121 -18.32 0.26 -4.30
CA SER A 121 -19.48 0.76 -3.54
C SER A 121 -19.14 1.19 -2.11
N THR A 122 -18.10 0.62 -1.52
CA THR A 122 -17.62 0.95 -0.17
C THR A 122 -16.71 2.18 -0.14
N ARG A 123 -16.38 2.74 -1.32
CA ARG A 123 -15.44 3.86 -1.47
C ARG A 123 -14.14 3.60 -0.73
N GLN A 124 -13.57 2.43 -0.96
CA GLN A 124 -12.42 1.93 -0.23
C GLN A 124 -11.16 1.88 -1.09
N VAL A 125 -10.05 2.30 -0.49
CA VAL A 125 -8.69 2.19 -1.04
C VAL A 125 -7.74 1.62 0.01
N ALA A 126 -6.64 1.05 -0.43
CA ALA A 126 -5.57 0.56 0.44
C ALA A 126 -4.23 1.17 0.04
N LEU A 127 -3.44 1.60 1.04
CA LEU A 127 -2.06 2.00 0.87
C LEU A 127 -1.15 0.99 1.56
N LEU A 128 -0.13 0.53 0.87
CA LEU A 128 0.88 -0.34 1.44
C LEU A 128 2.24 0.34 1.42
N ILE A 129 2.82 0.43 2.59
CA ILE A 129 4.07 1.11 2.88
C ILE A 129 5.11 0.08 3.28
N ASP A 130 6.00 -0.27 2.38
CA ASP A 130 7.06 -1.25 2.64
C ASP A 130 8.31 -0.59 3.19
N GLU A 131 9.10 -1.34 3.97
CA GLU A 131 10.26 -0.86 4.71
C GLU A 131 9.91 0.28 5.69
N ALA A 132 8.74 0.19 6.32
CA ALA A 132 8.19 1.24 7.18
C ALA A 132 9.07 1.55 8.41
N GLN A 133 9.92 0.60 8.85
CA GLN A 133 10.89 0.82 9.93
C GLN A 133 11.95 1.87 9.59
N LEU A 134 12.09 2.25 8.31
CA LEU A 134 13.00 3.29 7.85
C LEU A 134 12.38 4.70 7.90
N LEU A 135 11.11 4.81 8.27
CA LEU A 135 10.41 6.08 8.41
C LEU A 135 10.67 6.69 9.80
N SER A 136 11.00 7.96 9.84
CA SER A 136 11.03 8.73 11.08
C SER A 136 9.62 9.06 11.57
N ALA A 137 9.47 9.37 12.85
CA ALA A 137 8.19 9.79 13.43
C ALA A 137 7.56 10.99 12.68
N LYS A 138 8.41 11.93 12.22
CA LYS A 138 7.95 13.08 11.42
C LYS A 138 7.38 12.65 10.06
N GLN A 139 7.97 11.63 9.44
CA GLN A 139 7.50 11.10 8.16
C GLN A 139 6.21 10.29 8.32
N LEU A 140 6.02 9.63 9.47
CA LEU A 140 4.77 8.93 9.77
C LEU A 140 3.57 9.88 9.85
N ASN A 141 3.76 11.14 10.28
CA ASN A 141 2.69 12.13 10.30
C ASN A 141 2.12 12.42 8.90
N ALA A 142 2.93 12.28 7.84
CA ALA A 142 2.44 12.45 6.47
C ALA A 142 1.29 11.46 6.13
N PHE A 143 1.34 10.25 6.66
CA PHE A 143 0.28 9.27 6.45
C PHE A 143 -0.97 9.59 7.25
N ALA A 144 -0.82 10.17 8.44
CA ALA A 144 -1.95 10.66 9.23
C ALA A 144 -2.65 11.84 8.51
N GLU A 145 -1.89 12.74 7.88
CA GLU A 145 -2.45 13.83 7.07
C GLU A 145 -3.26 13.27 5.89
N ILE A 146 -2.69 12.35 5.10
CA ILE A 146 -3.42 11.69 3.99
C ILE A 146 -4.70 11.01 4.50
N TYR A 147 -4.60 10.28 5.61
CA TYR A 147 -5.73 9.57 6.19
C TYR A 147 -6.85 10.54 6.59
N ASN A 148 -6.53 11.61 7.30
CA ASN A 148 -7.50 12.59 7.76
C ASN A 148 -8.23 13.28 6.59
N GLU A 149 -7.48 13.72 5.58
CA GLU A 149 -8.06 14.32 4.37
C GLU A 149 -9.04 13.35 3.67
N LEU A 150 -8.68 12.06 3.57
CA LEU A 150 -9.56 11.06 2.97
C LEU A 150 -10.81 10.79 3.83
N VAL A 151 -10.69 10.80 5.15
CA VAL A 151 -11.83 10.68 6.06
C VAL A 151 -12.81 11.84 5.87
N ASP A 152 -12.31 13.08 5.75
CA ASP A 152 -13.12 14.27 5.49
C ASP A 152 -13.85 14.17 4.14
N MET A 153 -13.22 13.52 3.13
CA MET A 153 -13.83 13.22 1.84
C MET A 153 -14.77 11.99 1.88
N LYS A 154 -14.96 11.36 3.05
CA LYS A 154 -15.75 10.11 3.24
C LYS A 154 -15.23 8.95 2.42
N ILE A 155 -13.91 8.82 2.36
CA ILE A 155 -13.21 7.70 1.73
C ILE A 155 -12.67 6.78 2.81
N ASN A 156 -12.92 5.49 2.66
CA ASN A 156 -12.37 4.47 3.54
C ASN A 156 -10.95 4.12 3.08
N CYS A 157 -9.96 4.59 3.83
CA CYS A 157 -8.56 4.31 3.54
C CYS A 157 -7.97 3.37 4.59
N SER A 158 -7.41 2.25 4.15
CA SER A 158 -6.65 1.36 5.03
C SER A 158 -5.16 1.45 4.70
N ILE A 159 -4.33 1.74 5.70
CA ILE A 159 -2.88 1.89 5.54
C ILE A 159 -2.17 0.71 6.21
N PHE A 160 -1.39 -0.03 5.43
CA PHE A 160 -0.62 -1.19 5.89
C PHE A 160 0.86 -0.84 5.91
N PHE A 161 1.46 -0.85 7.10
CA PHE A 161 2.89 -0.66 7.28
C PHE A 161 3.59 -2.00 7.38
N VAL A 162 4.61 -2.22 6.55
CA VAL A 162 5.41 -3.45 6.51
C VAL A 162 6.82 -3.15 6.99
N ALA A 163 7.28 -3.89 8.00
CA ALA A 163 8.58 -3.73 8.64
C ALA A 163 9.32 -5.07 8.81
#